data_be5f6d0621901565943ec9f10ad7675a
#
_entry.id   be5f6d0621901565943ec9f10ad7675a
#
_cell.length_a   1.000
_cell.length_b   1.000
_cell.length_c   1.000
_cell.angle_alpha   90.00
_cell.angle_beta   90.00
_cell.angle_gamma   90.00
#
_symmetry.space_group_name_H-M   'P 1'
#
loop_
_entity.id
_entity.type
_entity.pdbx_description
1 polymer ?
#
loop_
_entity_poly.entity_id
_entity_poly.type
_entity_poly.pdbx_seq_one_letter_code
_entity_poly.pdbx_strand_id
1 'polypeptide(L)'
;IVGMLYRPDRIAQPRKWALPIRPRDIWSDDVKDPNYNLMGSAPSSFNHERLFRSDQLYDLVILTNWNWPYAVKGRGSAIFIHSWKKNGSPTKGCIGLSNDNLLKIAEFIDYGSKLIVPETLHDHRRWLSPP
;
A
#
# COMPACT_ATOMS: atom_id res chain seq x y z
N ILE A 1 5.85 8.25 -0.61
CA ILE A 1 4.52 8.02 0.00
C ILE A 1 3.57 9.10 -0.51
N VAL A 2 2.44 8.68 -1.04
CA VAL A 2 1.47 9.57 -1.69
C VAL A 2 0.07 9.51 -1.08
N GLY A 3 -0.16 8.63 -0.14
CA GLY A 3 -1.45 8.52 0.53
C GLY A 3 -1.47 7.45 1.60
N MET A 4 -2.58 7.42 2.31
CA MET A 4 -2.86 6.43 3.34
C MET A 4 -4.35 6.15 3.35
N LEU A 5 -4.72 4.88 3.38
CA LEU A 5 -6.12 4.43 3.48
C LEU A 5 -6.29 3.62 4.76
N TYR A 6 -7.47 3.68 5.36
CA TYR A 6 -7.75 2.93 6.59
C TYR A 6 -9.19 2.46 6.66
N ARG A 7 -9.43 1.41 7.42
CA ARG A 7 -10.76 0.88 7.71
C ARG A 7 -11.34 1.60 8.94
N PRO A 8 -12.28 2.52 8.73
CA PRO A 8 -12.81 3.35 9.85
C PRO A 8 -13.64 2.54 10.85
N ASP A 9 -14.13 1.37 10.44
CA ASP A 9 -14.85 0.43 11.30
C ASP A 9 -13.93 -0.46 12.17
N ARG A 10 -12.62 -0.40 11.95
CA ARG A 10 -11.65 -1.27 12.63
C ARG A 10 -10.55 -0.53 13.37
N ILE A 11 -10.09 0.58 12.84
CA ILE A 11 -9.02 1.39 13.46
C ILE A 11 -9.41 2.87 13.48
N ALA A 12 -8.84 3.61 14.44
CA ALA A 12 -8.95 5.06 14.45
C ALA A 12 -8.17 5.66 13.27
N GLN A 13 -8.56 6.83 12.81
CA GLN A 13 -7.85 7.55 11.74
C GLN A 13 -6.40 7.81 12.16
N PRO A 14 -5.40 7.21 11.49
CA PRO A 14 -4.00 7.29 11.93
C PRO A 14 -3.39 8.68 11.71
N ARG A 15 -3.80 9.35 10.67
CA ARG A 15 -3.35 10.70 10.31
C ARG A 15 -4.52 11.52 9.75
N LYS A 16 -4.47 12.83 9.87
CA LYS A 16 -5.53 13.72 9.35
C LYS A 16 -5.74 13.60 7.84
N TRP A 17 -4.69 13.27 7.10
CA TRP A 17 -4.74 13.10 5.65
C TRP A 17 -5.05 11.67 5.20
N ALA A 18 -5.21 10.71 6.13
CA ALA A 18 -5.64 9.36 5.79
C ALA A 18 -7.12 9.34 5.39
N LEU A 19 -7.44 8.59 4.34
CA LEU A 19 -8.79 8.49 3.80
C LEU A 19 -9.44 7.16 4.18
N PRO A 20 -10.74 7.14 4.51
CA PRO A 20 -11.43 5.91 4.83
C PRO A 20 -11.64 5.04 3.60
N ILE A 21 -11.44 3.74 3.77
CA ILE A 21 -11.80 2.74 2.77
C ILE A 21 -13.30 2.50 2.85
N ARG A 22 -13.96 2.53 1.69
CA ARG A 22 -15.40 2.29 1.53
C ARG A 22 -15.68 0.89 0.99
N PRO A 23 -16.88 0.33 1.20
CA PRO A 23 -17.19 -1.04 0.78
C PRO A 23 -16.98 -1.35 -0.70
N ARG A 24 -17.11 -0.34 -1.58
CA ARG A 24 -16.96 -0.52 -3.03
C ARG A 24 -15.60 -0.10 -3.58
N ASP A 25 -14.67 0.30 -2.73
CA ASP A 25 -13.36 0.73 -3.16
C ASP A 25 -12.54 -0.45 -3.68
N ILE A 26 -11.95 -0.26 -4.86
CA ILE A 26 -11.10 -1.23 -5.54
C ILE A 26 -9.86 -0.54 -6.10
N TRP A 27 -8.86 -1.35 -6.44
CA TRP A 27 -7.65 -0.90 -7.13
C TRP A 27 -7.42 -1.79 -8.35
N SER A 28 -7.35 -1.19 -9.53
CA SER A 28 -7.20 -1.96 -10.77
C SER A 28 -5.80 -2.52 -10.93
N ASP A 29 -5.71 -3.82 -11.18
CA ASP A 29 -4.48 -4.53 -11.50
C ASP A 29 -4.53 -5.25 -12.85
N ASP A 30 -5.52 -4.93 -13.69
CA ASP A 30 -5.70 -5.49 -15.03
C ASP A 30 -5.01 -4.60 -16.07
N VAL A 31 -4.03 -5.16 -16.76
CA VAL A 31 -3.31 -4.43 -17.81
C VAL A 31 -4.20 -4.01 -18.99
N LYS A 32 -5.39 -4.57 -19.10
CA LYS A 32 -6.39 -4.18 -20.11
C LYS A 32 -7.26 -3.01 -19.68
N ASP A 33 -7.26 -2.69 -18.39
CA ASP A 33 -8.04 -1.58 -17.85
C ASP A 33 -7.38 -0.25 -18.20
N PRO A 34 -8.11 0.71 -18.79
CA PRO A 34 -7.61 2.07 -18.97
C PRO A 34 -7.20 2.76 -17.65
N ASN A 35 -7.79 2.32 -16.54
CA ASN A 35 -7.50 2.80 -15.19
C ASN A 35 -6.54 1.89 -14.42
N TYR A 36 -5.70 1.13 -15.13
CA TYR A 36 -4.67 0.29 -14.50
C TYR A 36 -3.85 1.05 -13.48
N ASN A 37 -3.65 0.44 -12.32
CA ASN A 37 -2.96 1.02 -11.16
C ASN A 37 -3.60 2.31 -10.62
N LEU A 38 -4.90 2.42 -10.73
CA LEU A 38 -5.67 3.50 -10.13
C LEU A 38 -6.76 2.95 -9.22
N MET A 39 -7.12 3.76 -8.22
CA MET A 39 -8.27 3.47 -7.36
C MET A 39 -9.56 3.71 -8.13
N GLY A 40 -10.53 2.85 -7.92
CA GLY A 40 -11.85 2.94 -8.52
C GLY A 40 -12.94 2.43 -7.60
N SER A 41 -14.11 2.21 -8.16
CA SER A 41 -15.28 1.73 -7.43
C SER A 41 -15.92 0.55 -8.15
N ALA A 42 -16.26 -0.48 -7.39
CA ALA A 42 -17.00 -1.64 -7.91
C ALA A 42 -18.44 -1.26 -8.35
N PRO A 43 -19.05 -1.97 -9.28
CA PRO A 43 -18.54 -3.13 -9.98
C PRO A 43 -17.54 -2.79 -11.07
N SER A 44 -16.64 -3.73 -11.38
CA SER A 44 -15.70 -3.63 -12.51
C SER A 44 -15.58 -4.98 -13.19
N SER A 45 -15.56 -4.98 -14.54
CA SER A 45 -15.32 -6.18 -15.35
C SER A 45 -13.83 -6.53 -15.48
N PHE A 46 -12.94 -5.61 -15.08
CA PHE A 46 -11.50 -5.83 -15.08
C PHE A 46 -11.04 -6.48 -13.78
N ASN A 47 -9.92 -7.16 -13.82
CA ASN A 47 -9.28 -7.67 -12.61
C ASN A 47 -8.89 -6.51 -11.68
N HIS A 48 -9.13 -6.69 -10.40
CA HIS A 48 -8.88 -5.66 -9.41
C HIS A 48 -8.70 -6.26 -8.02
N GLU A 49 -8.11 -5.50 -7.13
CA GLU A 49 -8.07 -5.80 -5.71
C GLU A 49 -9.21 -5.07 -4.99
N ARG A 50 -9.87 -5.79 -4.10
CA ARG A 50 -10.84 -5.19 -3.19
C ARG A 50 -10.09 -4.57 -2.00
N LEU A 51 -10.32 -3.30 -1.76
CA LEU A 51 -9.71 -2.62 -0.62
C LEU A 51 -10.47 -2.88 0.68
N PHE A 52 -11.78 -3.02 0.60
CA PHE A 52 -12.62 -3.34 1.75
C PHE A 52 -12.69 -4.86 1.95
N ARG A 53 -11.72 -5.40 2.68
CA ARG A 53 -11.53 -6.84 2.86
C ARG A 53 -12.10 -7.34 4.18
N SER A 54 -12.50 -8.61 4.22
CA SER A 54 -12.93 -9.28 5.45
C SER A 54 -11.75 -9.67 6.36
N ASP A 55 -10.56 -9.89 5.77
CA ASP A 55 -9.32 -10.10 6.54
C ASP A 55 -8.73 -8.74 6.99
N GLN A 56 -7.60 -8.79 7.69
CA GLN A 56 -6.97 -7.59 8.26
C GLN A 56 -5.89 -6.97 7.36
N LEU A 57 -5.67 -7.50 6.15
CA LEU A 57 -4.55 -7.08 5.31
C LEU A 57 -4.55 -5.59 5.02
N TYR A 58 -5.72 -5.03 4.75
CA TYR A 58 -5.90 -3.63 4.34
C TYR A 58 -6.64 -2.80 5.38
N ASP A 59 -6.54 -3.15 6.66
CA ASP A 59 -7.04 -2.28 7.73
C ASP A 59 -6.32 -0.93 7.72
N LEU A 60 -5.04 -0.95 7.34
CA LEU A 60 -4.23 0.22 7.06
C LEU A 60 -3.37 -0.03 5.82
N VAL A 61 -3.41 0.88 4.88
CA VAL A 61 -2.65 0.80 3.62
C VAL A 61 -1.91 2.11 3.41
N ILE A 62 -0.61 2.01 3.21
CA ILE A 62 0.23 3.16 2.85
C ILE A 62 0.51 3.08 1.37
N LEU A 63 0.13 4.13 0.65
CA LEU A 63 0.23 4.19 -0.81
C LEU A 63 1.60 4.71 -1.24
N THR A 64 2.25 3.98 -2.13
CA THR A 64 3.47 4.41 -2.81
C THR A 64 3.14 4.95 -4.20
N ASN A 65 4.02 5.76 -4.76
CA ASN A 65 3.89 6.23 -6.13
C ASN A 65 4.59 5.34 -7.15
N TRP A 66 4.87 4.10 -6.78
CA TRP A 66 5.42 3.15 -7.75
C TRP A 66 4.47 2.99 -8.93
N ASN A 67 4.96 3.27 -10.13
CA ASN A 67 4.19 3.17 -11.37
C ASN A 67 2.85 3.94 -11.31
N TRP A 68 2.84 5.12 -10.68
CA TRP A 68 1.63 5.90 -10.43
C TRP A 68 1.96 7.39 -10.47
N PRO A 69 1.09 8.28 -10.94
CA PRO A 69 -0.27 8.03 -11.47
C PRO A 69 -0.32 7.65 -12.96
N TYR A 70 0.77 7.84 -13.70
CA TYR A 70 0.86 7.55 -15.14
C TYR A 70 1.49 6.17 -15.34
N ALA A 71 0.67 5.14 -15.17
CA ALA A 71 1.15 3.77 -15.14
C ALA A 71 1.62 3.25 -16.49
N VAL A 72 2.76 2.56 -16.49
CA VAL A 72 3.18 1.69 -17.59
C VAL A 72 2.61 0.29 -17.30
N LYS A 73 1.78 -0.23 -18.20
CA LYS A 73 1.11 -1.51 -18.04
C LYS A 73 2.13 -2.64 -17.88
N GLY A 74 1.90 -3.49 -16.88
CA GLY A 74 2.78 -4.61 -16.57
C GLY A 74 3.96 -4.31 -15.66
N ARG A 75 4.18 -3.04 -15.25
CA ARG A 75 5.25 -2.67 -14.30
C ARG A 75 4.86 -2.72 -12.84
N GLY A 76 3.70 -3.20 -12.55
CA GLY A 76 3.20 -3.35 -11.18
C GLY A 76 2.05 -2.42 -10.88
N SER A 77 1.09 -2.95 -10.13
CA SER A 77 -0.09 -2.25 -9.65
C SER A 77 -0.29 -2.57 -8.19
N ALA A 78 -0.90 -1.65 -7.46
CA ALA A 78 -1.22 -1.82 -6.04
C ALA A 78 0.03 -2.14 -5.19
N ILE A 79 1.13 -1.42 -5.43
CA ILE A 79 2.36 -1.59 -4.66
C ILE A 79 2.25 -0.75 -3.39
N PHE A 80 1.78 -1.39 -2.33
CA PHE A 80 1.45 -0.78 -1.05
C PHE A 80 2.35 -1.25 0.06
N ILE A 81 2.31 -0.55 1.19
CA ILE A 81 2.77 -1.04 2.48
C ILE A 81 1.52 -1.39 3.28
N HIS A 82 1.41 -2.65 3.70
CA HIS A 82 0.24 -3.15 4.43
C HIS A 82 0.65 -4.21 5.46
N SER A 83 -0.30 -4.71 6.24
CA SER A 83 0.02 -5.79 7.16
C SER A 83 0.13 -7.13 6.43
N TRP A 84 0.98 -8.01 6.93
CA TRP A 84 1.11 -9.38 6.41
C TRP A 84 0.07 -10.33 7.01
N LYS A 85 -0.20 -11.44 6.34
CA LYS A 85 -1.11 -12.47 6.85
C LYS A 85 -0.57 -13.15 8.09
N LYS A 86 0.72 -13.43 8.10
CA LYS A 86 1.51 -13.96 9.21
C LYS A 86 2.95 -13.50 9.05
N ASN A 87 3.74 -13.58 10.12
CA ASN A 87 5.13 -13.18 10.13
C ASN A 87 5.90 -13.80 8.95
N GLY A 88 6.51 -12.93 8.14
CA GLY A 88 7.33 -13.33 7.00
C GLY A 88 6.56 -13.87 5.78
N SER A 89 5.23 -13.75 5.74
CA SER A 89 4.47 -14.16 4.55
C SER A 89 4.90 -13.37 3.31
N PRO A 90 5.11 -14.03 2.17
CA PRO A 90 5.44 -13.34 0.94
C PRO A 90 4.27 -12.54 0.38
N THR A 91 4.58 -11.52 -0.40
CA THR A 91 3.63 -10.69 -1.13
C THR A 91 3.98 -10.68 -2.62
N LYS A 92 3.06 -10.15 -3.45
CA LYS A 92 3.31 -9.96 -4.88
C LYS A 92 3.86 -8.54 -5.17
N GLY A 93 4.94 -8.17 -4.49
CA GLY A 93 5.60 -6.87 -4.65
C GLY A 93 5.29 -5.84 -3.57
N CYS A 94 4.27 -6.01 -2.76
CA CYS A 94 3.98 -5.15 -1.62
C CYS A 94 4.98 -5.35 -0.48
N ILE A 95 5.07 -4.35 0.38
CA ILE A 95 5.82 -4.45 1.64
C ILE A 95 4.86 -4.87 2.74
N GLY A 96 5.02 -6.10 3.22
CA GLY A 96 4.24 -6.64 4.33
C GLY A 96 4.95 -6.42 5.67
N LEU A 97 4.24 -5.89 6.64
CA LEU A 97 4.74 -5.64 8.00
C LEU A 97 3.79 -6.23 9.03
N SER A 98 4.27 -6.44 10.26
CA SER A 98 3.36 -6.71 11.37
C SER A 98 2.42 -5.53 11.54
N ASN A 99 1.22 -5.79 12.03
CA ASN A 99 0.24 -4.73 12.26
C ASN A 99 0.77 -3.64 13.22
N ASP A 100 1.46 -4.04 14.27
CA ASP A 100 2.05 -3.10 15.24
C ASP A 100 3.10 -2.21 14.59
N ASN A 101 3.99 -2.77 13.78
CA ASN A 101 5.02 -2.01 13.09
C ASN A 101 4.42 -1.08 12.03
N LEU A 102 3.39 -1.53 11.33
CA LEU A 102 2.68 -0.72 10.35
C LEU A 102 2.03 0.52 11.00
N LEU A 103 1.36 0.33 12.13
CA LEU A 103 0.76 1.43 12.90
C LEU A 103 1.81 2.42 13.40
N LYS A 104 2.96 1.93 13.88
CA LYS A 104 4.08 2.80 14.30
C LYS A 104 4.61 3.64 13.14
N ILE A 105 4.82 3.03 11.97
CA ILE A 105 5.29 3.74 10.79
C ILE A 105 4.28 4.81 10.36
N ALA A 106 3.00 4.50 10.42
CA ALA A 106 1.94 5.45 10.07
C ALA A 106 1.96 6.74 10.92
N GLU A 107 2.48 6.67 12.15
CA GLU A 107 2.61 7.85 13.02
C GLU A 107 3.73 8.80 12.58
N PHE A 108 4.74 8.31 11.87
CA PHE A 108 5.95 9.07 11.53
C PHE A 108 6.00 9.56 10.08
N ILE A 109 5.37 8.85 9.16
CA ILE A 109 5.46 9.19 7.74
C ILE A 109 4.56 10.36 7.37
N ASP A 110 5.02 11.14 6.40
CA ASP A 110 4.29 12.24 5.81
C ASP A 110 4.22 12.08 4.29
N TYR A 111 3.44 12.92 3.64
CA TYR A 111 3.49 13.06 2.19
C TYR A 111 4.92 13.36 1.76
N GLY A 112 5.39 12.64 0.75
CA GLY A 112 6.74 12.80 0.24
C GLY A 112 7.80 12.02 1.02
N SER A 113 7.48 11.36 2.13
CA SER A 113 8.38 10.38 2.74
C SER A 113 8.78 9.34 1.72
N LYS A 114 10.06 8.93 1.71
CA LYS A 114 10.60 8.00 0.72
C LYS A 114 10.70 6.61 1.29
N LEU A 115 10.18 5.64 0.56
CA LEU A 115 10.49 4.23 0.76
C LEU A 115 11.69 3.88 -0.11
N ILE A 116 12.78 3.45 0.49
CA ILE A 116 14.00 3.05 -0.21
C ILE A 116 14.14 1.54 -0.08
N VAL A 117 14.16 0.86 -1.23
CA VAL A 117 14.43 -0.58 -1.30
C VAL A 117 15.84 -0.75 -1.86
N PRO A 118 16.82 -1.15 -1.03
CA PRO A 118 18.20 -1.31 -1.49
C PRO A 118 18.37 -2.55 -2.37
N GLU A 119 19.35 -2.52 -3.28
CA GLU A 119 19.68 -3.68 -4.12
C GLU A 119 20.11 -4.89 -3.28
N THR A 120 20.81 -4.64 -2.17
CA THR A 120 21.21 -5.68 -1.23
C THR A 120 20.72 -5.36 0.16
N LEU A 121 19.90 -6.25 0.72
CA LEU A 121 19.40 -6.12 2.10
C LEU A 121 20.46 -6.46 3.17
N HIS A 122 21.65 -6.94 2.75
CA HIS A 122 22.65 -7.45 3.67
C HIS A 122 23.63 -6.40 4.21
N ASP A 123 23.72 -5.24 3.60
CA ASP A 123 24.61 -4.17 4.08
C ASP A 123 23.82 -3.11 4.88
N HIS A 124 23.37 -3.50 6.05
CA HIS A 124 22.63 -2.61 6.97
C HIS A 124 23.40 -1.35 7.37
N ARG A 125 24.74 -1.41 7.37
CA ARG A 125 25.60 -0.30 7.79
C ARG A 125 25.52 0.89 6.86
N ARG A 126 25.29 0.65 5.58
CA ARG A 126 25.19 1.68 4.55
C ARG A 126 23.98 2.60 4.75
N TRP A 127 22.95 2.11 5.43
CA TRP A 127 21.67 2.81 5.61
C TRP A 127 21.55 3.49 6.97
N LEU A 128 22.43 3.11 7.90
CA LEU A 128 22.52 3.69 9.23
C LEU A 128 23.52 4.85 9.31
N SER A 129 24.33 5.04 8.28
CA SER A 129 25.26 6.16 8.21
C SER A 129 24.55 7.38 7.64
N PRO A 130 24.59 8.54 8.31
CA PRO A 130 24.08 9.78 7.71
C PRO A 130 24.85 10.10 6.43
N PRO A 131 24.21 10.77 5.49
CA PRO A 131 24.88 11.18 4.25
C PRO A 131 26.04 12.14 4.50
#